data_ecf165c2923e95a95e82c9ad938b76ce
#
_entry.id   ecf165c2923e95a95e82c9ad938b76ce
#
_cell.length_a   1.000
_cell.length_b   1.000
_cell.length_c   1.000
_cell.angle_alpha   90.00
_cell.angle_beta   90.00
_cell.angle_gamma   90.00
#
_symmetry.space_group_name_H-M   'P 1'
#
loop_
_entity.id
_entity.type
_entity.pdbx_description
1 polymer ?
#
loop_
_entity_poly.entity_id
_entity_poly.type
_entity_poly.pdbx_seq_one_letter_code
_entity_poly.pdbx_strand_id
1 'polypeptide(L)'
;MDIKRSGSRSSSEGPTEWFTGKVRIEPLFRTSAPGRVQGASVTFEPGARAAWHTHPLGQTLIVMAGRGFVQSWGGPIEAIHPGDVVSCPPGENHWHGATRDSAMTHIAIQEELDGKVVNWMEKVGDDLYRRIRSAKEVDRS
;
A
#
# COMPACT_ATOMS: atom_id res chain seq x y z
N MET A 1 15.16 24.88 2.14
CA MET A 1 15.15 23.68 1.28
C MET A 1 15.77 22.53 2.04
N ASP A 2 15.15 21.35 2.02
CA ASP A 2 15.64 20.17 2.70
C ASP A 2 15.78 19.03 1.69
N ILE A 3 16.93 18.36 1.70
CA ILE A 3 17.21 17.26 0.78
C ILE A 3 17.54 16.02 1.59
N LYS A 4 16.68 14.99 1.48
CA LYS A 4 16.95 13.68 2.08
C LYS A 4 17.52 12.78 0.99
N ARG A 5 18.82 12.51 1.09
CA ARG A 5 19.53 11.72 0.07
C ARG A 5 19.07 10.27 0.06
N SER A 6 19.14 9.66 -1.12
CA SER A 6 18.88 8.23 -1.26
C SER A 6 19.82 7.44 -0.34
N GLY A 7 19.28 6.43 0.35
CA GLY A 7 20.04 5.62 1.27
C GLY A 7 20.28 6.23 2.65
N SER A 8 19.86 7.48 2.88
CA SER A 8 20.05 8.14 4.17
C SER A 8 18.87 7.91 5.14
N ARG A 9 17.76 7.43 4.64
CA ARG A 9 16.55 7.19 5.45
C ARG A 9 16.56 5.76 5.98
N SER A 10 16.13 5.61 7.22
CA SER A 10 15.97 4.28 7.81
C SER A 10 14.63 3.66 7.38
N SER A 11 14.59 2.34 7.36
CA SER A 11 13.37 1.59 7.11
C SER A 11 13.07 0.66 8.29
N SER A 12 11.81 0.25 8.41
CA SER A 12 11.37 -0.66 9.46
C SER A 12 10.45 -1.73 8.90
N GLU A 13 10.27 -2.81 9.62
CA GLU A 13 9.29 -3.83 9.26
C GLU A 13 7.88 -3.33 9.57
N GLY A 14 6.94 -3.63 8.66
CA GLY A 14 5.53 -3.35 8.89
C GLY A 14 5.02 -4.16 10.08
N PRO A 15 4.24 -3.54 11.00
CA PRO A 15 3.71 -4.25 12.16
C PRO A 15 2.86 -5.45 11.76
N THR A 16 3.04 -6.57 12.45
CA THR A 16 2.27 -7.81 12.17
C THR A 16 0.78 -7.67 12.47
N GLU A 17 0.39 -6.64 13.20
CA GLU A 17 -1.02 -6.31 13.43
C GLU A 17 -1.73 -5.86 12.16
N TRP A 18 -1.00 -5.20 11.25
CA TRP A 18 -1.58 -4.53 10.07
C TRP A 18 -1.14 -5.15 8.76
N PHE A 19 -0.18 -6.09 8.80
CA PHE A 19 0.36 -6.73 7.60
C PHE A 19 0.47 -8.23 7.78
N THR A 20 0.24 -8.96 6.69
CA THR A 20 0.54 -10.39 6.59
C THR A 20 1.76 -10.54 5.70
N GLY A 21 2.71 -11.36 6.13
CA GLY A 21 3.97 -11.54 5.43
C GLY A 21 4.97 -10.42 5.74
N LYS A 22 6.08 -10.40 5.00
CA LYS A 22 7.15 -9.42 5.21
C LYS A 22 6.89 -8.15 4.41
N VAL A 23 6.84 -7.03 5.11
CA VAL A 23 6.65 -5.70 4.54
C VAL A 23 7.71 -4.78 5.12
N ARG A 24 8.32 -3.96 4.27
CA ARG A 24 9.30 -2.97 4.69
C ARG A 24 8.80 -1.59 4.36
N ILE A 25 8.87 -0.69 5.35
CA ILE A 25 8.38 0.68 5.22
C ILE A 25 9.53 1.65 5.37
N GLU A 26 9.74 2.49 4.38
CA GLU A 26 10.72 3.57 4.41
C GLU A 26 9.99 4.90 4.31
N PRO A 27 9.87 5.67 5.42
CA PRO A 27 9.31 7.01 5.35
C PRO A 27 10.13 7.89 4.42
N LEU A 28 9.47 8.60 3.49
CA LEU A 28 10.14 9.45 2.51
C LEU A 28 10.09 10.92 2.90
N PHE A 29 8.90 11.40 3.27
CA PHE A 29 8.71 12.80 3.62
C PHE A 29 7.46 13.00 4.48
N ARG A 30 7.47 14.10 5.21
CA ARG A 30 6.31 14.61 5.92
C ARG A 30 6.39 16.13 5.87
N THR A 31 5.37 16.78 5.32
CA THR A 31 5.36 18.24 5.24
C THR A 31 5.08 18.85 6.60
N SER A 32 5.68 20.04 6.82
CA SER A 32 5.43 20.80 8.05
C SER A 32 4.08 21.49 7.97
N ALA A 33 3.44 21.72 9.14
CA ALA A 33 2.20 22.47 9.19
C ALA A 33 2.37 23.85 8.51
N PRO A 34 1.37 24.33 7.73
CA PRO A 34 0.02 23.79 7.57
C PRO A 34 -0.10 22.63 6.56
N GLY A 35 1.00 22.15 6.00
CA GLY A 35 0.98 20.97 5.12
C GLY A 35 0.57 19.72 5.87
N ARG A 36 -0.07 18.77 5.18
CA ARG A 36 -0.60 17.54 5.78
C ARG A 36 -0.11 16.29 5.08
N VAL A 37 0.63 16.45 3.99
CA VAL A 37 1.02 15.32 3.13
C VAL A 37 2.21 14.59 3.72
N GLN A 38 2.13 13.28 3.68
CA GLN A 38 3.26 12.41 4.00
C GLN A 38 3.33 11.26 3.00
N GLY A 39 4.50 10.71 2.82
CA GLY A 39 4.71 9.60 1.90
C GLY A 39 5.75 8.63 2.40
N ALA A 40 5.58 7.38 1.99
CA ALA A 40 6.50 6.30 2.32
C ALA A 40 6.66 5.37 1.14
N SER A 41 7.83 4.76 1.02
CA SER A 41 8.05 3.65 0.12
C SER A 41 7.76 2.35 0.88
N VAL A 42 6.91 1.52 0.33
CA VAL A 42 6.48 0.27 0.96
C VAL A 42 6.80 -0.88 0.03
N THR A 43 7.57 -1.84 0.52
CA THR A 43 7.94 -3.04 -0.23
C THR A 43 7.29 -4.26 0.43
N PHE A 44 6.49 -4.96 -0.36
CA PHE A 44 5.84 -6.21 0.02
C PHE A 44 6.63 -7.36 -0.60
N GLU A 45 7.07 -8.31 0.21
CA GLU A 45 7.62 -9.55 -0.32
C GLU A 45 6.51 -10.39 -0.97
N PRO A 46 6.85 -11.39 -1.79
CA PRO A 46 5.82 -12.24 -2.43
C PRO A 46 4.81 -12.78 -1.41
N GLY A 47 3.55 -12.58 -1.69
CA GLY A 47 2.45 -13.00 -0.81
C GLY A 47 2.11 -12.03 0.32
N ALA A 48 2.95 -11.04 0.59
CA ALA A 48 2.70 -10.08 1.67
C ALA A 48 1.62 -9.07 1.27
N ARG A 49 0.85 -8.62 2.24
CA ARG A 49 -0.27 -7.71 2.01
C ARG A 49 -0.65 -6.92 3.25
N ALA A 50 -1.26 -5.77 3.02
CA ALA A 50 -1.85 -4.94 4.07
C ALA A 50 -3.19 -5.54 4.52
N ALA A 51 -3.60 -5.24 5.74
CA ALA A 51 -4.97 -5.47 6.20
C ALA A 51 -5.93 -4.53 5.46
N TRP A 52 -7.22 -4.82 5.54
CA TRP A 52 -8.25 -3.87 5.13
C TRP A 52 -8.09 -2.57 5.92
N HIS A 53 -8.21 -1.44 5.26
CA HIS A 53 -8.06 -0.15 5.92
C HIS A 53 -8.70 1.00 5.12
N THR A 54 -8.89 2.12 5.81
CA THR A 54 -9.38 3.35 5.21
C THR A 54 -8.43 4.49 5.52
N HIS A 55 -8.48 5.54 4.71
CA HIS A 55 -7.73 6.77 4.94
C HIS A 55 -8.72 7.93 5.00
N PRO A 56 -8.68 8.78 6.05
CA PRO A 56 -9.68 9.85 6.18
C PRO A 56 -9.67 10.85 5.02
N LEU A 57 -8.53 11.11 4.42
CA LEU A 57 -8.41 12.00 3.26
C LEU A 57 -7.98 11.27 1.98
N GLY A 58 -8.14 9.95 1.95
CA GLY A 58 -7.75 9.14 0.80
C GLY A 58 -6.28 8.80 0.75
N GLN A 59 -5.91 8.04 -0.26
CA GLN A 59 -4.53 7.62 -0.48
C GLN A 59 -4.25 7.53 -1.97
N THR A 60 -3.03 7.91 -2.36
CA THR A 60 -2.52 7.69 -3.71
C THR A 60 -1.35 6.72 -3.63
N LEU A 61 -1.39 5.68 -4.46
CA LEU A 61 -0.30 4.72 -4.59
C LEU A 61 0.34 4.90 -5.96
N ILE A 62 1.67 4.90 -5.99
CA ILE A 62 2.44 4.91 -7.25
C ILE A 62 3.30 3.64 -7.24
N VAL A 63 3.00 2.72 -8.14
CA VAL A 63 3.73 1.45 -8.22
C VAL A 63 5.09 1.70 -8.88
N MET A 64 6.14 1.29 -8.20
CA MET A 64 7.52 1.52 -8.64
C MET A 64 8.20 0.28 -9.20
N ALA A 65 7.89 -0.90 -8.65
CA ALA A 65 8.56 -2.15 -9.04
C ALA A 65 7.67 -3.34 -8.72
N GLY A 66 7.88 -4.43 -9.45
CA GLY A 66 7.22 -5.70 -9.18
C GLY A 66 5.78 -5.76 -9.65
N ARG A 67 4.98 -6.60 -8.99
CA ARG A 67 3.56 -6.80 -9.31
C ARG A 67 2.76 -6.92 -8.04
N GLY A 68 1.58 -6.32 -8.05
CA GLY A 68 0.71 -6.37 -6.89
C GLY A 68 -0.75 -6.44 -7.23
N PHE A 69 -1.54 -6.45 -6.17
CA PHE A 69 -3.00 -6.43 -6.23
C PHE A 69 -3.53 -5.28 -5.39
N VAL A 70 -4.69 -4.79 -5.77
CA VAL A 70 -5.48 -3.85 -4.99
C VAL A 70 -6.95 -4.25 -5.09
N GLN A 71 -7.71 -4.04 -4.02
CA GLN A 71 -9.14 -4.34 -3.98
C GLN A 71 -9.86 -3.36 -3.07
N SER A 72 -10.97 -2.79 -3.56
CA SER A 72 -11.95 -2.11 -2.72
C SER A 72 -12.93 -3.13 -2.15
N TRP A 73 -13.41 -2.89 -0.94
CA TRP A 73 -14.41 -3.75 -0.31
C TRP A 73 -15.63 -3.91 -1.22
N GLY A 74 -15.98 -5.16 -1.53
CA GLY A 74 -17.09 -5.49 -2.43
C GLY A 74 -16.78 -5.34 -3.91
N GLY A 75 -15.57 -4.93 -4.27
CA GLY A 75 -15.15 -4.78 -5.65
C GLY A 75 -14.25 -5.91 -6.15
N PRO A 76 -13.89 -5.85 -7.43
CA PRO A 76 -12.97 -6.84 -8.00
C PRO A 76 -11.53 -6.60 -7.53
N ILE A 77 -10.72 -7.64 -7.60
CA ILE A 77 -9.28 -7.54 -7.38
C ILE A 77 -8.65 -7.10 -8.69
N GLU A 78 -7.87 -6.02 -8.62
CA GLU A 78 -7.17 -5.48 -9.78
C GLU A 78 -5.68 -5.73 -9.65
N ALA A 79 -5.04 -6.15 -10.73
CA ALA A 79 -3.59 -6.23 -10.80
C ALA A 79 -3.00 -4.84 -11.03
N ILE A 80 -1.88 -4.55 -10.38
CA ILE A 80 -1.16 -3.29 -10.53
C ILE A 80 0.30 -3.53 -10.88
N HIS A 81 0.85 -2.67 -11.76
CA HIS A 81 2.17 -2.81 -12.37
C HIS A 81 2.95 -1.49 -12.24
N PRO A 82 4.28 -1.54 -12.40
CA PRO A 82 5.10 -0.32 -12.37
C PRO A 82 4.57 0.79 -13.28
N GLY A 83 4.46 1.98 -12.73
CA GLY A 83 3.92 3.13 -13.42
C GLY A 83 2.43 3.36 -13.19
N ASP A 84 1.70 2.37 -12.66
CA ASP A 84 0.29 2.54 -12.33
C ASP A 84 0.13 3.46 -11.13
N VAL A 85 -0.90 4.30 -11.19
CA VAL A 85 -1.30 5.17 -10.10
C VAL A 85 -2.69 4.76 -9.63
N VAL A 86 -2.79 4.44 -8.35
CA VAL A 86 -4.05 4.02 -7.73
C VAL A 86 -4.53 5.14 -6.81
N SER A 87 -5.74 5.62 -7.03
CA SER A 87 -6.36 6.63 -6.18
C SER A 87 -7.46 6.00 -5.34
N CYS A 88 -7.25 5.98 -4.03
CA CYS A 88 -8.24 5.47 -3.08
C CYS A 88 -8.95 6.66 -2.46
N PRO A 89 -10.28 6.84 -2.70
CA PRO A 89 -11.02 7.98 -2.15
C PRO A 89 -11.07 7.96 -0.62
N PRO A 90 -11.34 9.11 0.02
CA PRO A 90 -11.54 9.15 1.46
C PRO A 90 -12.58 8.13 1.93
N GLY A 91 -12.24 7.38 2.98
CA GLY A 91 -13.16 6.44 3.61
C GLY A 91 -13.39 5.13 2.87
N GLU A 92 -12.79 4.93 1.70
CA GLU A 92 -12.92 3.67 0.98
C GLU A 92 -12.10 2.57 1.64
N ASN A 93 -12.76 1.49 2.03
CA ASN A 93 -12.11 0.32 2.61
C ASN A 93 -11.42 -0.47 1.50
N HIS A 94 -10.11 -0.66 1.62
CA HIS A 94 -9.31 -1.33 0.60
C HIS A 94 -8.12 -2.05 1.22
N TRP A 95 -7.47 -2.87 0.41
CA TRP A 95 -6.16 -3.44 0.72
C TRP A 95 -5.30 -3.49 -0.54
N HIS A 96 -4.01 -3.59 -0.34
CA HIS A 96 -3.03 -3.79 -1.41
C HIS A 96 -1.90 -4.68 -0.92
N GLY A 97 -1.21 -5.30 -1.87
CA GLY A 97 -0.12 -6.20 -1.54
C GLY A 97 0.53 -6.77 -2.79
N ALA A 98 1.53 -7.62 -2.57
CA ALA A 98 2.27 -8.28 -3.64
C ALA A 98 1.50 -9.47 -4.20
N THR A 99 1.86 -9.88 -5.41
CA THR A 99 1.43 -11.19 -5.94
C THR A 99 2.18 -12.30 -5.22
N ARG A 100 1.75 -13.54 -5.42
CA ARG A 100 2.38 -14.70 -4.78
C ARG A 100 3.81 -14.97 -5.27
N ASP A 101 4.10 -14.56 -6.48
CA ASP A 101 5.36 -14.87 -7.16
C ASP A 101 6.26 -13.67 -7.40
N SER A 102 5.85 -12.48 -6.98
CA SER A 102 6.65 -11.25 -7.17
C SER A 102 6.50 -10.32 -5.98
N ALA A 103 7.60 -9.73 -5.55
CA ALA A 103 7.55 -8.60 -4.64
C ALA A 103 6.93 -7.39 -5.35
N MET A 104 6.44 -6.43 -4.59
CA MET A 104 5.91 -5.18 -5.13
C MET A 104 6.34 -4.03 -4.23
N THR A 105 6.79 -2.96 -4.86
CA THR A 105 7.11 -1.71 -4.17
C THR A 105 6.24 -0.59 -4.71
N HIS A 106 5.59 0.16 -3.83
CA HIS A 106 4.88 1.36 -4.20
C HIS A 106 5.24 2.52 -3.27
N ILE A 107 5.03 3.74 -3.75
CA ILE A 107 5.01 4.92 -2.91
C ILE A 107 3.57 5.13 -2.48
N ALA A 108 3.35 5.28 -1.18
CA ALA A 108 2.04 5.59 -0.60
C ALA A 108 2.05 7.03 -0.12
N ILE A 109 1.07 7.81 -0.58
CA ILE A 109 0.94 9.23 -0.26
C ILE A 109 -0.45 9.46 0.33
N GLN A 110 -0.51 10.05 1.50
CA GLN A 110 -1.76 10.39 2.17
C GLN A 110 -1.62 11.67 2.98
N GLU A 111 -2.77 12.24 3.33
CA GLU A 111 -2.84 13.43 4.15
C GLU A 111 -3.35 13.08 5.54
N GLU A 112 -2.83 13.81 6.53
CA GLU A 112 -3.24 13.69 7.93
C GLU A 112 -4.49 14.52 8.18
N LEU A 113 -5.45 13.96 8.91
CA LEU A 113 -6.62 14.66 9.42
C LEU A 113 -6.71 14.43 10.93
N ASP A 114 -6.58 15.49 11.71
CA ASP A 114 -6.65 15.43 13.18
C ASP A 114 -5.69 14.39 13.79
N GLY A 115 -4.49 14.31 13.24
CA GLY A 115 -3.45 13.40 13.72
C GLY A 115 -3.55 11.98 13.18
N LYS A 116 -4.50 11.69 12.28
CA LYS A 116 -4.69 10.36 11.71
C LYS A 116 -4.52 10.35 10.20
N VAL A 117 -3.89 9.29 9.70
CA VAL A 117 -3.75 9.03 8.27
C VAL A 117 -4.43 7.73 7.83
N VAL A 118 -4.69 6.81 8.77
CA VAL A 118 -5.20 5.47 8.47
C VAL A 118 -6.06 4.95 9.60
N ASN A 119 -7.10 4.18 9.25
CA ASN A 119 -7.89 3.39 10.18
C ASN A 119 -7.78 1.93 9.76
N TRP A 120 -7.11 1.14 10.57
CA TRP A 120 -6.88 -0.27 10.30
C TRP A 120 -8.10 -1.12 10.69
N MET A 121 -8.38 -2.12 9.87
CA MET A 121 -9.47 -3.06 10.05
C MET A 121 -8.92 -4.48 10.05
N GLU A 122 -9.76 -5.46 9.70
CA GLU A 122 -9.38 -6.86 9.70
C GLU A 122 -8.33 -7.20 8.65
N LYS A 123 -7.55 -8.22 8.90
CA LYS A 123 -6.59 -8.71 7.92
C LYS A 123 -7.30 -9.35 6.74
N VAL A 124 -6.64 -9.30 5.58
CA VAL A 124 -7.07 -10.05 4.40
C VAL A 124 -6.75 -11.52 4.67
N GLY A 125 -7.78 -12.35 4.79
CA GLY A 125 -7.63 -13.76 5.14
C GLY A 125 -6.86 -14.54 4.09
N ASP A 126 -6.16 -15.58 4.53
CA ASP A 126 -5.42 -16.48 3.64
C ASP A 126 -6.33 -17.15 2.62
N ASP A 127 -7.56 -17.47 3.01
CA ASP A 127 -8.53 -18.09 2.10
C ASP A 127 -8.90 -17.16 0.95
N LEU A 128 -9.16 -15.90 1.24
CA LEU A 128 -9.41 -14.91 0.19
C LEU A 128 -8.20 -14.79 -0.73
N TYR A 129 -7.02 -14.62 -0.15
CA TYR A 129 -5.80 -14.40 -0.90
C TYR A 129 -5.44 -15.62 -1.79
N ARG A 130 -5.61 -16.84 -1.28
CA ARG A 130 -5.33 -18.06 -2.05
C ARG A 130 -6.23 -18.25 -3.26
N ARG A 131 -7.44 -17.68 -3.23
CA ARG A 131 -8.39 -17.76 -4.36
C ARG A 131 -8.07 -16.76 -5.46
N ILE A 132 -7.17 -15.80 -5.22
CA ILE A 132 -6.78 -14.84 -6.24
C ILE A 132 -6.01 -15.59 -7.34
N ARG A 133 -6.42 -15.38 -8.57
CA ARG A 133 -5.73 -15.88 -9.75
C ARG A 133 -4.38 -15.18 -9.89
N SER A 134 -3.53 -15.69 -10.77
CA SER A 134 -2.27 -15.03 -11.09
C SER A 134 -2.55 -13.62 -11.62
N ALA A 135 -1.57 -12.70 -11.48
CA ALA A 135 -1.71 -11.34 -12.01
C ALA A 135 -2.07 -11.36 -13.51
N LYS A 136 -1.53 -12.31 -14.26
CA LYS A 136 -1.80 -12.45 -15.69
C LYS A 136 -3.27 -12.81 -15.97
N GLU A 137 -3.90 -13.62 -15.14
CA GLU A 137 -5.31 -13.98 -15.28
C GLU A 137 -6.22 -12.87 -14.85
N VAL A 138 -5.85 -12.13 -13.80
CA VAL A 138 -6.58 -10.94 -13.33
C VAL A 138 -6.56 -9.85 -14.40
N ASP A 139 -5.43 -9.65 -15.08
CA ASP A 139 -5.31 -8.68 -16.17
C ASP A 139 -6.19 -8.99 -17.37
N ARG A 140 -6.57 -10.25 -17.55
CA ARG A 140 -7.43 -10.68 -18.66
C ARG A 140 -8.92 -10.50 -18.35
N SER A 141 -9.26 -10.34 -17.11
CA SER A 141 -10.65 -10.19 -16.70
C SER A 141 -11.07 -8.73 -16.66
#